data_743a44a96a041af8abafe45427db5a80
#
_entry.id   743a44a96a041af8abafe45427db5a80
#
_cell.length_a   1.000
_cell.length_b   1.000
_cell.length_c   1.000
_cell.angle_alpha   90.00
_cell.angle_beta   90.00
_cell.angle_gamma   90.00
#
_symmetry.space_group_name_H-M   'P 1'
#
loop_
_entity.id
_entity.type
_entity.pdbx_description
1 polymer ?
#
loop_
_entity_poly.entity_id
_entity_poly.type
_entity_poly.pdbx_seq_one_letter_code
_entity_poly.pdbx_strand_id
1 'polypeptide(L)'
;MWNKKLALLFILLMSLALVACGGTEATETPAEAETGETIETGDLPDLGGREITVAVENAYLPFNYIDPATGEPAGWDYDAINAICELLNCTPVYVEAAWEGMIQAVADGQYDMAADGITITEDRREIVDFSDGYISIEQRLLARIDDDRFDSVQSFVDNPELVMGTQTGTTNFETASDILPADRIQAFEQFPFAVQALIAGDIDAVIIDETSGMGYQGVNADSLKLVGESLSSDQLGFVFPKGSDLVGPVNAALAAMEANGTLATLAEKYFTDAFTITYEDLE
;
A
#
# COMPACT_ATOMS: atom_id res chain seq x y z
N MET A 1 49.03 14.11 -37.86
CA MET A 1 50.04 15.20 -37.81
C MET A 1 49.75 15.95 -36.52
N TRP A 2 50.51 15.68 -35.56
CA TRP A 2 51.53 16.48 -34.83
C TRP A 2 50.92 17.61 -33.97
N ASN A 3 51.24 17.90 -32.74
CA ASN A 3 52.30 17.52 -31.74
C ASN A 3 51.79 18.01 -30.37
N LYS A 4 51.87 17.32 -29.27
CA LYS A 4 52.94 17.10 -28.28
C LYS A 4 53.48 18.35 -27.59
N LYS A 5 53.50 18.25 -26.23
CA LYS A 5 54.50 18.74 -25.24
C LYS A 5 54.17 20.13 -24.63
N LEU A 6 54.44 20.48 -23.40
CA LEU A 6 55.35 19.97 -22.38
C LEU A 6 55.11 20.70 -21.05
N ALA A 7 55.24 20.02 -19.99
CA ALA A 7 55.52 20.32 -18.61
C ALA A 7 56.35 21.56 -18.29
N LEU A 8 56.19 22.10 -17.06
CA LEU A 8 57.29 22.44 -16.11
C LEU A 8 56.72 22.97 -14.78
N LEU A 9 56.92 22.26 -13.79
CA LEU A 9 57.45 22.36 -12.44
C LEU A 9 58.08 23.72 -12.05
N PHE A 10 57.62 24.33 -10.95
CA PHE A 10 58.45 25.16 -10.09
C PHE A 10 58.03 25.04 -8.61
N ILE A 11 58.96 24.49 -7.84
CA ILE A 11 59.02 24.49 -6.38
C ILE A 11 59.74 25.76 -5.97
N LEU A 12 59.25 26.50 -4.98
CA LEU A 12 60.16 27.21 -4.06
C LEU A 12 59.48 27.44 -2.68
N LEU A 13 60.31 27.17 -1.72
CA LEU A 13 60.15 27.18 -0.27
C LEU A 13 60.07 28.58 0.36
N MET A 14 59.57 28.57 1.62
CA MET A 14 59.98 29.37 2.80
C MET A 14 59.36 30.76 3.00
N SER A 15 58.61 30.99 4.07
CA SER A 15 59.12 31.41 5.37
C SER A 15 58.05 31.59 6.43
N LEU A 16 58.38 31.22 7.65
CA LEU A 16 57.67 31.37 8.91
C LEU A 16 57.45 32.86 9.29
N ALA A 17 56.24 33.18 9.81
CA ALA A 17 56.10 34.23 10.82
C ALA A 17 54.87 33.91 11.71
N LEU A 18 55.14 33.62 12.99
CA LEU A 18 54.13 33.56 14.07
C LEU A 18 53.68 34.99 14.42
N VAL A 19 52.37 35.22 14.47
CA VAL A 19 51.79 36.23 15.37
C VAL A 19 50.53 35.61 15.99
N ALA A 20 50.56 35.46 17.30
CA ALA A 20 49.43 35.09 18.13
C ALA A 20 48.55 36.31 18.38
N CYS A 21 47.22 36.18 18.18
CA CYS A 21 46.23 36.88 19.00
C CYS A 21 44.85 36.24 18.82
N GLY A 22 44.19 35.97 19.95
CA GLY A 22 43.04 35.15 20.14
C GLY A 22 41.78 35.60 19.38
N GLY A 23 41.03 34.62 18.97
CA GLY A 23 39.65 34.71 18.51
C GLY A 23 38.99 33.35 18.76
N THR A 24 37.95 33.36 19.52
CA THR A 24 37.12 32.20 19.91
C THR A 24 36.58 31.53 18.66
N GLU A 25 37.12 30.38 18.27
CA GLU A 25 36.52 29.49 17.30
C GLU A 25 35.32 28.77 17.94
N ALA A 26 34.13 29.07 17.42
CA ALA A 26 32.97 28.23 17.64
C ALA A 26 33.23 26.88 16.95
N THR A 27 33.43 25.85 17.74
CA THR A 27 33.53 24.47 17.27
C THR A 27 32.13 24.08 16.81
N GLU A 28 31.89 23.99 15.49
CA GLU A 28 30.74 23.27 14.95
C GLU A 28 30.95 21.80 15.29
N THR A 29 30.16 21.32 16.22
CA THR A 29 29.99 19.89 16.49
C THR A 29 29.31 19.26 15.27
N PRO A 30 29.83 18.19 14.68
CA PRO A 30 29.09 17.44 13.67
C PRO A 30 27.79 16.95 14.30
N ALA A 31 26.66 17.17 13.63
CA ALA A 31 25.39 16.59 13.98
C ALA A 31 25.59 15.08 14.13
N GLU A 32 25.40 14.56 15.34
CA GLU A 32 25.27 13.13 15.58
C GLU A 32 24.09 12.65 14.72
N ALA A 33 24.37 11.69 13.85
CA ALA A 33 23.34 10.90 13.19
C ALA A 33 22.50 10.27 14.32
N GLU A 34 21.20 10.57 14.33
CA GLU A 34 20.26 9.89 15.19
C GLU A 34 20.39 8.38 14.93
N THR A 35 20.95 7.68 15.89
CA THR A 35 20.94 6.23 15.92
C THR A 35 19.48 5.85 16.13
N GLY A 36 18.86 5.26 15.10
CA GLY A 36 17.53 4.70 15.23
C GLY A 36 17.50 3.80 16.47
N GLU A 37 16.69 4.16 17.47
CA GLU A 37 16.41 3.31 18.62
C GLU A 37 15.79 2.02 18.07
N THR A 38 16.47 0.91 18.27
CA THR A 38 15.86 -0.42 18.10
C THR A 38 14.80 -0.57 19.18
N ILE A 39 13.53 -0.50 18.81
CA ILE A 39 12.42 -0.77 19.72
C ILE A 39 12.53 -2.26 20.13
N GLU A 40 12.89 -2.49 21.38
CA GLU A 40 12.82 -3.84 21.95
C GLU A 40 11.35 -4.19 22.23
N THR A 41 10.94 -5.42 21.93
CA THR A 41 9.56 -5.90 22.14
C THR A 41 9.05 -5.76 23.57
N GLY A 42 9.92 -5.47 24.53
CA GLY A 42 9.57 -5.23 25.94
C GLY A 42 8.99 -3.84 26.24
N ASP A 43 9.05 -2.90 25.31
CA ASP A 43 8.57 -1.52 25.47
C ASP A 43 7.21 -1.26 24.81
N LEU A 44 6.61 -2.30 24.18
CA LEU A 44 5.31 -2.15 23.51
C LEU A 44 4.16 -2.13 24.53
N PRO A 45 3.06 -1.39 24.24
CA PRO A 45 1.87 -1.39 25.07
C PRO A 45 1.26 -2.79 25.18
N ASP A 46 0.89 -3.20 26.40
CA ASP A 46 0.18 -4.46 26.67
C ASP A 46 -1.33 -4.18 26.75
N LEU A 47 -2.12 -4.73 25.82
CA LEU A 47 -3.58 -4.59 25.80
C LEU A 47 -4.31 -5.61 26.67
N GLY A 48 -3.58 -6.45 27.41
CA GLY A 48 -4.12 -7.31 28.45
C GLY A 48 -5.10 -8.37 27.98
N GLY A 49 -4.97 -8.86 26.75
CA GLY A 49 -5.87 -9.85 26.13
C GLY A 49 -7.18 -9.24 25.62
N ARG A 50 -7.25 -7.91 25.40
CA ARG A 50 -8.43 -7.22 24.85
C ARG A 50 -8.85 -7.86 23.53
N GLU A 51 -10.12 -8.16 23.37
CA GLU A 51 -10.72 -8.48 22.08
C GLU A 51 -10.85 -7.19 21.26
N ILE A 52 -10.46 -7.26 19.97
CA ILE A 52 -10.53 -6.14 19.03
C ILE A 52 -11.33 -6.61 17.81
N THR A 53 -12.47 -5.99 17.58
CA THR A 53 -13.28 -6.27 16.39
C THR A 53 -12.67 -5.60 15.16
N VAL A 54 -12.42 -6.41 14.11
CA VAL A 54 -11.77 -5.99 12.86
C VAL A 54 -12.71 -6.25 11.69
N ALA A 55 -13.20 -5.21 11.02
CA ALA A 55 -13.99 -5.34 9.81
C ALA A 55 -13.08 -5.65 8.61
N VAL A 56 -13.48 -6.63 7.78
CA VAL A 56 -12.81 -7.06 6.55
C VAL A 56 -13.85 -7.43 5.49
N GLU A 57 -13.56 -7.26 4.19
CA GLU A 57 -14.51 -7.60 3.12
C GLU A 57 -14.39 -9.07 2.66
N ASN A 58 -13.18 -9.67 2.73
CA ASN A 58 -12.85 -10.98 2.18
C ASN A 58 -12.97 -11.10 0.65
N ALA A 59 -12.82 -9.99 -0.05
CA ALA A 59 -12.95 -9.90 -1.52
C ALA A 59 -11.83 -9.09 -2.18
N TYR A 60 -10.73 -8.82 -1.48
CA TYR A 60 -9.65 -7.95 -1.96
C TYR A 60 -8.27 -8.63 -1.90
N LEU A 61 -7.92 -9.41 -2.93
CA LEU A 61 -6.61 -10.04 -3.08
C LEU A 61 -5.48 -8.98 -3.19
N PRO A 62 -4.32 -9.25 -2.59
CA PRO A 62 -3.97 -10.32 -1.67
C PRO A 62 -4.15 -9.91 -0.20
N PHE A 63 -4.87 -8.82 0.06
CA PHE A 63 -5.05 -8.23 1.38
C PHE A 63 -5.96 -9.10 2.27
N ASN A 64 -7.15 -9.45 1.78
CA ASN A 64 -8.09 -10.31 2.49
C ASN A 64 -8.97 -11.09 1.48
N TYR A 65 -9.11 -12.37 1.71
CA TYR A 65 -9.85 -13.29 0.85
C TYR A 65 -10.17 -14.57 1.60
N ILE A 66 -11.10 -15.38 1.04
CA ILE A 66 -11.30 -16.74 1.51
C ILE A 66 -10.35 -17.66 0.74
N ASP A 67 -9.49 -18.37 1.47
CA ASP A 67 -8.57 -19.34 0.86
C ASP A 67 -9.38 -20.51 0.28
N PRO A 68 -9.33 -20.73 -1.04
CA PRO A 68 -10.12 -21.76 -1.68
C PRO A 68 -9.73 -23.19 -1.26
N ALA A 69 -8.48 -23.39 -0.87
CA ALA A 69 -7.98 -24.69 -0.46
C ALA A 69 -8.49 -25.13 0.93
N THR A 70 -8.73 -24.15 1.81
CA THR A 70 -9.14 -24.39 3.20
C THR A 70 -10.57 -23.95 3.50
N GLY A 71 -11.09 -22.98 2.74
CA GLY A 71 -12.36 -22.29 3.01
C GLY A 71 -12.29 -21.30 4.16
N GLU A 72 -11.07 -20.98 4.65
CA GLU A 72 -10.85 -20.09 5.79
C GLU A 72 -10.37 -18.71 5.30
N PRO A 73 -10.67 -17.64 6.07
CA PRO A 73 -10.14 -16.31 5.78
C PRO A 73 -8.61 -16.26 5.82
N ALA A 74 -8.02 -15.56 4.87
CA ALA A 74 -6.57 -15.40 4.73
C ALA A 74 -6.22 -14.06 4.08
N GLY A 75 -4.93 -13.73 4.05
CA GLY A 75 -4.41 -12.55 3.40
C GLY A 75 -3.45 -11.74 4.27
N TRP A 76 -2.87 -10.72 3.65
CA TRP A 76 -1.91 -9.84 4.32
C TRP A 76 -2.50 -9.18 5.57
N ASP A 77 -3.74 -8.69 5.47
CA ASP A 77 -4.42 -8.01 6.59
C ASP A 77 -4.57 -8.94 7.81
N TYR A 78 -4.94 -10.20 7.57
CA TYR A 78 -5.07 -11.20 8.65
C TYR A 78 -3.73 -11.48 9.31
N ASP A 79 -2.69 -11.74 8.53
CA ASP A 79 -1.35 -12.03 9.07
C ASP A 79 -0.77 -10.82 9.80
N ALA A 80 -0.95 -9.61 9.25
CA ALA A 80 -0.49 -8.37 9.86
C ALA A 80 -1.18 -8.08 11.20
N ILE A 81 -2.52 -8.16 11.25
CA ILE A 81 -3.28 -7.94 12.49
C ILE A 81 -2.99 -9.02 13.53
N ASN A 82 -2.83 -10.29 13.12
CA ASN A 82 -2.43 -11.36 14.03
C ASN A 82 -1.05 -11.07 14.64
N ALA A 83 -0.07 -10.65 13.83
CA ALA A 83 1.26 -10.28 14.32
C ALA A 83 1.22 -9.05 15.25
N ILE A 84 0.42 -8.03 14.93
CA ILE A 84 0.18 -6.86 15.80
C ILE A 84 -0.41 -7.32 17.14
N CYS A 85 -1.43 -8.16 17.13
CA CYS A 85 -2.07 -8.64 18.35
C CYS A 85 -1.17 -9.56 19.17
N GLU A 86 -0.29 -10.33 18.55
CA GLU A 86 0.74 -11.09 19.24
C GLU A 86 1.72 -10.15 20.01
N LEU A 87 2.16 -9.07 19.37
CA LEU A 87 3.05 -8.07 19.97
C LEU A 87 2.38 -7.26 21.09
N LEU A 88 1.08 -6.95 20.93
CA LEU A 88 0.32 -6.08 21.85
C LEU A 88 -0.47 -6.88 22.90
N ASN A 89 -0.42 -8.21 22.91
CA ASN A 89 -1.27 -9.06 23.74
C ASN A 89 -2.75 -8.72 23.61
N CYS A 90 -3.29 -8.82 22.36
CA CYS A 90 -4.72 -8.68 22.04
C CYS A 90 -5.24 -9.92 21.30
N THR A 91 -6.56 -9.97 21.10
CA THR A 91 -7.23 -11.05 20.37
C THR A 91 -8.08 -10.43 19.26
N PRO A 92 -7.74 -10.61 17.97
CA PRO A 92 -8.56 -10.09 16.89
C PRO A 92 -9.84 -10.92 16.73
N VAL A 93 -10.95 -10.23 16.53
CA VAL A 93 -12.26 -10.81 16.22
C VAL A 93 -12.68 -10.27 14.86
N TYR A 94 -12.43 -11.05 13.82
CA TYR A 94 -12.73 -10.62 12.46
C TYR A 94 -14.23 -10.70 12.18
N VAL A 95 -14.75 -9.66 11.54
CA VAL A 95 -16.16 -9.55 11.15
C VAL A 95 -16.20 -9.22 9.66
N GLU A 96 -16.79 -10.11 8.89
CA GLU A 96 -17.03 -9.87 7.47
C GLU A 96 -18.06 -8.76 7.29
N ALA A 97 -17.70 -7.73 6.52
CA ALA A 97 -18.53 -6.57 6.25
C ALA A 97 -18.33 -6.12 4.80
N ALA A 98 -19.40 -5.69 4.15
CA ALA A 98 -19.29 -5.12 2.81
C ALA A 98 -18.43 -3.84 2.83
N TRP A 99 -17.62 -3.64 1.78
CA TRP A 99 -16.84 -2.41 1.62
C TRP A 99 -17.71 -1.15 1.70
N GLU A 100 -18.85 -1.17 0.99
CA GLU A 100 -19.78 -0.04 1.02
C GLU A 100 -20.31 0.19 2.45
N GLY A 101 -19.94 1.32 3.03
CA GLY A 101 -20.31 1.70 4.38
C GLY A 101 -19.36 1.22 5.48
N MET A 102 -18.31 0.45 5.20
CA MET A 102 -17.36 -0.04 6.21
C MET A 102 -16.69 1.11 6.98
N ILE A 103 -16.17 2.12 6.28
CA ILE A 103 -15.51 3.28 6.91
C ILE A 103 -16.51 4.03 7.82
N GLN A 104 -17.76 4.20 7.37
CA GLN A 104 -18.79 4.82 8.20
C GLN A 104 -19.14 3.97 9.42
N ALA A 105 -19.21 2.66 9.28
CA ALA A 105 -19.49 1.75 10.41
C ALA A 105 -18.37 1.79 11.46
N VAL A 106 -17.10 1.93 11.03
CA VAL A 106 -15.99 2.19 11.95
C VAL A 106 -16.14 3.56 12.60
N ALA A 107 -16.44 4.62 11.84
CA ALA A 107 -16.65 5.97 12.40
C ALA A 107 -17.75 5.98 13.47
N ASP A 108 -18.79 5.19 13.29
CA ASP A 108 -19.92 5.03 14.22
C ASP A 108 -19.59 4.11 15.42
N GLY A 109 -18.38 3.55 15.48
CA GLY A 109 -17.92 2.67 16.56
C GLY A 109 -18.57 1.28 16.55
N GLN A 110 -19.04 0.79 15.41
CA GLN A 110 -19.57 -0.57 15.29
C GLN A 110 -18.44 -1.60 15.31
N TYR A 111 -17.25 -1.23 14.90
CA TYR A 111 -16.00 -2.00 14.95
C TYR A 111 -14.92 -1.19 15.63
N ASP A 112 -13.97 -1.87 16.28
CA ASP A 112 -12.80 -1.21 16.86
C ASP A 112 -11.83 -0.73 15.78
N MET A 113 -11.78 -1.42 14.63
CA MET A 113 -10.98 -1.07 13.47
C MET A 113 -11.46 -1.76 12.19
N ALA A 114 -10.91 -1.33 11.04
CA ALA A 114 -11.01 -2.06 9.79
C ALA A 114 -9.63 -2.28 9.16
N ALA A 115 -9.49 -3.43 8.46
CA ALA A 115 -8.33 -3.82 7.68
C ALA A 115 -8.82 -4.37 6.34
N ASP A 116 -8.60 -3.62 5.26
CA ASP A 116 -9.16 -3.94 3.93
C ASP A 116 -8.38 -3.22 2.80
N GLY A 117 -7.06 -3.16 2.93
CA GLY A 117 -6.23 -2.44 1.98
C GLY A 117 -6.68 -0.97 1.82
N ILE A 118 -6.94 -0.25 2.91
CA ILE A 118 -7.65 1.03 2.88
C ILE A 118 -6.70 2.19 2.63
N THR A 119 -6.89 2.91 1.53
CA THR A 119 -6.14 4.12 1.20
C THR A 119 -6.39 5.22 2.22
N ILE A 120 -5.31 5.78 2.73
CA ILE A 120 -5.32 6.97 3.58
C ILE A 120 -5.63 8.19 2.72
N THR A 121 -6.77 8.86 2.95
CA THR A 121 -7.12 10.12 2.30
C THR A 121 -7.52 11.18 3.31
N GLU A 122 -7.38 12.46 2.95
CA GLU A 122 -7.80 13.56 3.82
C GLU A 122 -9.30 13.53 4.09
N ASP A 123 -10.13 13.23 3.08
CA ASP A 123 -11.58 13.14 3.24
C ASP A 123 -11.97 12.04 4.23
N ARG A 124 -11.32 10.86 4.15
CA ARG A 124 -11.53 9.78 5.13
C ARG A 124 -11.05 10.18 6.52
N ARG A 125 -9.92 10.91 6.59
CA ARG A 125 -9.40 11.46 7.85
C ARG A 125 -10.35 12.44 8.53
N GLU A 126 -11.33 13.01 7.85
CA GLU A 126 -12.34 13.86 8.51
C GLU A 126 -13.21 13.07 9.49
N ILE A 127 -13.53 11.82 9.21
CA ILE A 127 -14.48 10.99 9.97
C ILE A 127 -13.85 9.84 10.73
N VAL A 128 -12.64 9.39 10.36
CA VAL A 128 -11.92 8.27 11.01
C VAL A 128 -10.47 8.67 11.30
N ASP A 129 -9.80 7.92 12.17
CA ASP A 129 -8.36 7.95 12.33
C ASP A 129 -7.71 6.77 11.59
N PHE A 130 -6.46 6.95 11.20
CA PHE A 130 -5.66 5.92 10.54
C PHE A 130 -4.43 5.58 11.37
N SER A 131 -3.94 4.35 11.20
CA SER A 131 -2.57 4.03 11.55
C SER A 131 -1.57 4.82 10.69
N ASP A 132 -0.29 4.71 11.00
CA ASP A 132 0.77 5.03 10.07
C ASP A 132 0.62 4.16 8.81
N GLY A 133 1.04 4.67 7.66
CA GLY A 133 1.00 3.92 6.41
C GLY A 133 1.97 2.73 6.46
N TYR A 134 1.47 1.53 6.14
CA TYR A 134 2.25 0.30 6.18
C TYR A 134 2.76 -0.16 4.81
N ILE A 135 2.16 0.32 3.72
CA ILE A 135 2.58 0.08 2.34
C ILE A 135 2.20 1.26 1.46
N SER A 136 3.06 1.55 0.47
CA SER A 136 2.72 2.47 -0.63
C SER A 136 2.21 1.65 -1.81
N ILE A 137 1.12 2.10 -2.40
CA ILE A 137 0.49 1.47 -3.56
C ILE A 137 0.36 2.47 -4.70
N GLU A 138 0.20 1.95 -5.90
CA GLU A 138 -0.10 2.69 -7.11
C GLU A 138 -1.36 2.12 -7.74
N GLN A 139 -2.12 2.94 -8.46
CA GLN A 139 -3.26 2.47 -9.24
C GLN A 139 -2.84 2.23 -10.69
N ARG A 140 -3.32 1.15 -11.28
CA ARG A 140 -3.01 0.75 -12.66
C ARG A 140 -4.27 0.29 -13.40
N LEU A 141 -4.14 0.18 -14.72
CA LEU A 141 -5.15 -0.48 -15.53
C LEU A 141 -4.84 -1.97 -15.64
N LEU A 142 -5.83 -2.81 -15.34
CA LEU A 142 -5.85 -4.23 -15.65
C LEU A 142 -6.67 -4.41 -16.93
N ALA A 143 -6.12 -5.13 -17.92
CA ALA A 143 -6.73 -5.34 -19.23
C ALA A 143 -6.62 -6.80 -19.68
N ARG A 144 -7.43 -7.21 -20.66
CA ARG A 144 -7.24 -8.50 -21.32
C ARG A 144 -5.88 -8.53 -22.04
N ILE A 145 -5.23 -9.67 -22.04
CA ILE A 145 -3.88 -9.83 -22.58
C ILE A 145 -3.83 -9.57 -24.10
N ASP A 146 -4.90 -9.87 -24.81
CA ASP A 146 -5.06 -9.73 -26.26
C ASP A 146 -5.69 -8.40 -26.69
N ASP A 147 -5.99 -7.50 -25.75
CA ASP A 147 -6.54 -6.18 -26.07
C ASP A 147 -5.41 -5.18 -26.37
N ASP A 148 -5.25 -4.85 -27.64
CA ASP A 148 -4.26 -3.91 -28.16
C ASP A 148 -4.87 -2.55 -28.55
N ARG A 149 -6.13 -2.27 -28.14
CA ARG A 149 -6.81 -1.00 -28.47
C ARG A 149 -6.27 0.18 -27.64
N PHE A 150 -5.54 -0.12 -26.57
CA PHE A 150 -4.88 0.87 -25.71
C PHE A 150 -3.63 0.25 -25.04
N ASP A 151 -2.64 1.08 -24.73
CA ASP A 151 -1.40 0.71 -24.08
C ASP A 151 -1.01 1.67 -22.94
N SER A 152 -1.86 2.66 -22.70
CA SER A 152 -1.68 3.70 -21.67
C SER A 152 -3.05 4.22 -21.22
N VAL A 153 -3.07 4.92 -20.09
CA VAL A 153 -4.28 5.60 -19.59
C VAL A 153 -4.78 6.60 -20.65
N GLN A 154 -3.88 7.37 -21.25
CA GLN A 154 -4.25 8.38 -22.24
C GLN A 154 -4.90 7.73 -23.48
N SER A 155 -4.34 6.64 -24.00
CA SER A 155 -4.91 5.96 -25.16
C SER A 155 -6.27 5.29 -24.84
N PHE A 156 -6.48 4.87 -23.59
CA PHE A 156 -7.79 4.41 -23.11
C PHE A 156 -8.82 5.56 -23.07
N VAL A 157 -8.43 6.70 -22.49
CA VAL A 157 -9.29 7.90 -22.37
C VAL A 157 -9.69 8.41 -23.76
N ASP A 158 -8.74 8.47 -24.69
CA ASP A 158 -8.95 8.97 -26.06
C ASP A 158 -9.86 8.08 -26.93
N ASN A 159 -10.07 6.83 -26.54
CA ASN A 159 -10.99 5.93 -27.24
C ASN A 159 -12.38 5.95 -26.56
N PRO A 160 -13.39 6.62 -27.17
CA PRO A 160 -14.69 6.82 -26.55
C PRO A 160 -15.56 5.57 -26.43
N GLU A 161 -15.17 4.47 -27.08
CA GLU A 161 -15.92 3.21 -27.05
C GLU A 161 -15.53 2.30 -25.87
N LEU A 162 -14.41 2.60 -25.19
CA LEU A 162 -13.93 1.76 -24.10
C LEU A 162 -14.63 2.09 -22.78
N VAL A 163 -14.98 1.05 -22.02
CA VAL A 163 -15.65 1.12 -20.74
C VAL A 163 -14.71 0.62 -19.65
N MET A 164 -14.60 1.38 -18.57
CA MET A 164 -13.81 1.05 -17.37
C MET A 164 -14.69 0.48 -16.28
N GLY A 165 -14.21 -0.57 -15.61
CA GLY A 165 -14.83 -1.09 -14.38
C GLY A 165 -13.99 -0.75 -13.17
N THR A 166 -14.63 -0.66 -12.01
CA THR A 166 -13.98 -0.56 -10.70
C THR A 166 -14.98 -0.81 -9.58
N GLN A 167 -14.49 -0.94 -8.35
CA GLN A 167 -15.36 -1.09 -7.18
C GLN A 167 -15.89 0.26 -6.71
N THR A 168 -17.19 0.34 -6.40
CA THR A 168 -17.85 1.54 -5.89
C THR A 168 -17.25 1.99 -4.55
N GLY A 169 -17.21 3.31 -4.31
CA GLY A 169 -16.74 3.89 -3.02
C GLY A 169 -15.23 3.76 -2.75
N THR A 170 -14.44 3.37 -3.75
CA THR A 170 -12.98 3.30 -3.67
C THR A 170 -12.30 4.52 -4.25
N THR A 171 -11.05 4.76 -3.90
CA THR A 171 -10.20 5.77 -4.56
C THR A 171 -9.98 5.46 -6.04
N ASN A 172 -10.05 4.16 -6.43
CA ASN A 172 -10.03 3.75 -7.83
C ASN A 172 -11.26 4.27 -8.59
N PHE A 173 -12.44 4.27 -7.95
CA PHE A 173 -13.66 4.84 -8.53
C PHE A 173 -13.55 6.37 -8.67
N GLU A 174 -12.96 7.04 -7.68
CA GLU A 174 -12.70 8.49 -7.73
C GLU A 174 -11.76 8.81 -8.90
N THR A 175 -10.63 8.10 -9.01
CA THR A 175 -9.67 8.27 -10.12
C THR A 175 -10.33 8.01 -11.49
N ALA A 176 -11.15 6.97 -11.61
CA ALA A 176 -11.90 6.71 -12.83
C ALA A 176 -12.83 7.89 -13.18
N SER A 177 -13.51 8.45 -12.18
CA SER A 177 -14.45 9.58 -12.33
C SER A 177 -13.75 10.89 -12.71
N ASP A 178 -12.50 11.04 -12.33
CA ASP A 178 -11.69 12.22 -12.68
C ASP A 178 -11.22 12.19 -14.15
N ILE A 179 -11.04 10.99 -14.73
CA ILE A 179 -10.49 10.83 -16.08
C ILE A 179 -11.53 10.45 -17.13
N LEU A 180 -12.70 9.93 -16.74
CA LEU A 180 -13.75 9.47 -17.65
C LEU A 180 -15.12 10.05 -17.28
N PRO A 181 -16.01 10.27 -18.30
CA PRO A 181 -17.40 10.56 -18.04
C PRO A 181 -18.13 9.33 -17.47
N ALA A 182 -19.17 9.56 -16.67
CA ALA A 182 -19.87 8.53 -15.90
C ALA A 182 -20.48 7.39 -16.75
N ASP A 183 -20.84 7.67 -18.00
CA ASP A 183 -21.39 6.68 -18.95
C ASP A 183 -20.33 5.70 -19.50
N ARG A 184 -19.06 5.96 -19.20
CA ARG A 184 -17.93 5.06 -19.51
C ARG A 184 -17.37 4.35 -18.28
N ILE A 185 -18.02 4.46 -17.12
CA ILE A 185 -17.60 3.81 -15.87
C ILE A 185 -18.69 2.85 -15.43
N GLN A 186 -18.34 1.59 -15.26
CA GLN A 186 -19.21 0.59 -14.65
C GLN A 186 -18.71 0.31 -13.22
N ALA A 187 -19.55 0.62 -12.24
CA ALA A 187 -19.28 0.35 -10.84
C ALA A 187 -19.75 -1.06 -10.46
N PHE A 188 -18.94 -1.74 -9.67
CA PHE A 188 -19.24 -3.08 -9.11
C PHE A 188 -19.21 -3.01 -7.59
N GLU A 189 -19.89 -3.94 -6.94
CA GLU A 189 -19.87 -4.04 -5.48
C GLU A 189 -18.51 -4.53 -4.96
N GLN A 190 -17.83 -5.39 -5.75
CA GLN A 190 -16.55 -6.01 -5.41
C GLN A 190 -15.64 -6.10 -6.62
N PHE A 191 -14.32 -6.05 -6.43
CA PHE A 191 -13.32 -6.19 -7.49
C PHE A 191 -13.42 -7.54 -8.23
N PRO A 192 -13.66 -8.71 -7.62
CA PRO A 192 -13.85 -9.95 -8.35
C PRO A 192 -14.90 -9.86 -9.46
N PHE A 193 -16.01 -9.16 -9.24
CA PHE A 193 -17.04 -8.98 -10.26
C PHE A 193 -16.59 -8.09 -11.43
N ALA A 194 -15.81 -7.03 -11.12
CA ALA A 194 -15.21 -6.19 -12.17
C ALA A 194 -14.22 -7.00 -13.01
N VAL A 195 -13.39 -7.83 -12.38
CA VAL A 195 -12.42 -8.69 -13.09
C VAL A 195 -13.12 -9.75 -13.94
N GLN A 196 -14.18 -10.38 -13.44
CA GLN A 196 -14.99 -11.31 -14.23
C GLN A 196 -15.63 -10.63 -15.44
N ALA A 197 -16.18 -9.43 -15.28
CA ALA A 197 -16.73 -8.64 -16.38
C ALA A 197 -15.65 -8.28 -17.43
N LEU A 198 -14.42 -7.97 -16.97
CA LEU A 198 -13.28 -7.74 -17.86
C LEU A 198 -12.94 -8.99 -18.68
N ILE A 199 -12.84 -10.15 -18.05
CA ILE A 199 -12.54 -11.42 -18.71
C ILE A 199 -13.67 -11.79 -19.70
N ALA A 200 -14.93 -11.57 -19.33
CA ALA A 200 -16.09 -11.81 -20.17
C ALA A 200 -16.18 -10.85 -21.37
N GLY A 201 -15.50 -9.70 -21.33
CA GLY A 201 -15.54 -8.68 -22.37
C GLY A 201 -16.70 -7.70 -22.24
N ASP A 202 -17.36 -7.66 -21.10
CA ASP A 202 -18.44 -6.71 -20.79
C ASP A 202 -17.90 -5.30 -20.52
N ILE A 203 -16.63 -5.21 -20.07
CA ILE A 203 -15.86 -3.98 -19.92
C ILE A 203 -14.47 -4.16 -20.55
N ASP A 204 -13.69 -3.09 -20.68
CA ASP A 204 -12.43 -3.09 -21.43
C ASP A 204 -11.20 -2.99 -20.53
N ALA A 205 -11.31 -2.34 -19.37
CA ALA A 205 -10.27 -2.30 -18.36
C ALA A 205 -10.88 -2.25 -16.96
N VAL A 206 -10.08 -2.63 -15.95
CA VAL A 206 -10.37 -2.36 -14.53
C VAL A 206 -9.29 -1.44 -14.00
N ILE A 207 -9.66 -0.32 -13.38
CA ILE A 207 -8.73 0.45 -12.56
C ILE A 207 -8.68 -0.16 -11.16
N ILE A 208 -7.48 -0.48 -10.69
CA ILE A 208 -7.26 -1.27 -9.48
C ILE A 208 -5.88 -0.95 -8.91
N ASP A 209 -5.66 -1.17 -7.63
CA ASP A 209 -4.34 -1.08 -7.02
C ASP A 209 -3.38 -2.09 -7.66
N GLU A 210 -2.14 -1.66 -7.93
CA GLU A 210 -1.15 -2.48 -8.66
C GLU A 210 -0.93 -3.84 -8.00
N THR A 211 -0.82 -3.89 -6.67
CA THR A 211 -0.65 -5.15 -5.93
C THR A 211 -1.81 -6.12 -6.14
N SER A 212 -3.04 -5.61 -6.12
CA SER A 212 -4.23 -6.42 -6.42
C SER A 212 -4.29 -6.81 -7.90
N GLY A 213 -3.97 -5.88 -8.78
CA GLY A 213 -3.87 -6.13 -10.22
C GLY A 213 -2.83 -7.21 -10.55
N MET A 214 -1.69 -7.23 -9.87
CA MET A 214 -0.67 -8.28 -9.98
C MET A 214 -1.20 -9.63 -9.47
N GLY A 215 -1.95 -9.64 -8.37
CA GLY A 215 -2.64 -10.83 -7.87
C GLY A 215 -3.58 -11.42 -8.93
N TYR A 216 -4.47 -10.60 -9.48
CA TYR A 216 -5.39 -11.03 -10.54
C TYR A 216 -4.70 -11.45 -11.84
N GLN A 217 -3.61 -10.75 -12.24
CA GLN A 217 -2.80 -11.14 -13.38
C GLN A 217 -2.11 -12.47 -13.15
N GLY A 218 -1.52 -12.68 -11.95
CA GLY A 218 -0.82 -13.93 -11.64
C GLY A 218 -1.70 -15.16 -11.78
N VAL A 219 -2.94 -15.02 -11.33
CA VAL A 219 -3.99 -16.05 -11.41
C VAL A 219 -4.52 -16.28 -12.83
N ASN A 220 -4.54 -15.22 -13.64
CA ASN A 220 -5.08 -15.21 -15.01
C ASN A 220 -3.99 -14.82 -16.01
N ALA A 221 -2.76 -15.33 -15.87
CA ALA A 221 -1.60 -14.90 -16.65
C ALA A 221 -1.78 -15.04 -18.17
N ASP A 222 -2.60 -16.01 -18.61
CA ASP A 222 -2.94 -16.22 -20.01
C ASP A 222 -4.08 -15.29 -20.49
N SER A 223 -4.71 -14.52 -19.61
CA SER A 223 -5.91 -13.73 -19.91
C SER A 223 -5.78 -12.25 -19.60
N LEU A 224 -4.96 -11.88 -18.60
CA LEU A 224 -4.87 -10.51 -18.09
C LEU A 224 -3.44 -9.96 -18.12
N LYS A 225 -3.33 -8.65 -18.24
CA LYS A 225 -2.08 -7.87 -18.15
C LYS A 225 -2.33 -6.54 -17.45
N LEU A 226 -1.33 -6.06 -16.71
CA LEU A 226 -1.29 -4.66 -16.27
C LEU A 226 -0.80 -3.78 -17.43
N VAL A 227 -1.41 -2.61 -17.59
CA VAL A 227 -1.18 -1.68 -18.71
C VAL A 227 -0.92 -0.27 -18.19
N GLY A 228 -0.06 0.45 -18.91
CA GLY A 228 0.21 1.87 -18.69
C GLY A 228 1.09 2.17 -17.49
N GLU A 229 1.27 3.47 -17.25
CA GLU A 229 1.94 4.03 -16.09
C GLU A 229 1.04 4.05 -14.86
N SER A 230 1.64 4.32 -13.70
CA SER A 230 0.94 4.58 -12.44
C SER A 230 0.03 5.80 -12.55
N LEU A 231 -1.17 5.70 -11.99
CA LEU A 231 -2.18 6.76 -11.93
C LEU A 231 -2.13 7.56 -10.63
N SER A 232 -1.66 6.94 -9.55
CA SER A 232 -1.54 7.56 -8.22
C SER A 232 -0.40 6.93 -7.45
N SER A 233 -0.03 7.54 -6.33
CA SER A 233 0.87 6.96 -5.34
C SER A 233 0.29 7.28 -3.97
N ASP A 234 -0.25 6.28 -3.32
CA ASP A 234 -1.01 6.39 -2.08
C ASP A 234 -0.42 5.46 -1.00
N GLN A 235 -0.83 5.66 0.24
CA GLN A 235 -0.48 4.79 1.34
C GLN A 235 -1.73 4.10 1.89
N LEU A 236 -1.59 2.83 2.25
CA LEU A 236 -2.62 2.10 2.97
C LEU A 236 -2.38 2.16 4.47
N GLY A 237 -3.48 2.19 5.23
CA GLY A 237 -3.47 2.20 6.70
C GLY A 237 -4.70 1.50 7.27
N PHE A 238 -4.58 1.03 8.50
CA PHE A 238 -5.73 0.54 9.26
C PHE A 238 -6.59 1.69 9.73
N VAL A 239 -7.90 1.50 9.74
CA VAL A 239 -8.91 2.51 10.05
C VAL A 239 -9.45 2.32 11.45
N PHE A 240 -9.65 3.41 12.18
CA PHE A 240 -10.14 3.43 13.56
C PHE A 240 -11.20 4.51 13.76
N PRO A 241 -12.12 4.37 14.73
CA PRO A 241 -12.96 5.47 15.16
C PRO A 241 -12.12 6.68 15.60
N LYS A 242 -12.62 7.88 15.42
CA LYS A 242 -11.95 9.11 15.87
C LYS A 242 -11.59 9.05 17.35
N GLY A 243 -10.32 9.33 17.65
CA GLY A 243 -9.80 9.34 19.03
C GLY A 243 -9.62 7.94 19.63
N SER A 244 -9.55 6.89 18.81
CA SER A 244 -9.31 5.52 19.28
C SER A 244 -7.99 5.41 20.03
N ASP A 245 -8.02 4.72 21.17
CA ASP A 245 -6.85 4.40 21.97
C ASP A 245 -5.95 3.31 21.34
N LEU A 246 -6.40 2.70 20.23
CA LEU A 246 -5.66 1.66 19.52
C LEU A 246 -4.65 2.22 18.52
N VAL A 247 -4.81 3.45 18.02
CA VAL A 247 -3.92 4.02 16.99
C VAL A 247 -2.46 4.02 17.45
N GLY A 248 -2.19 4.53 18.65
CA GLY A 248 -0.83 4.57 19.19
C GLY A 248 -0.18 3.19 19.36
N PRO A 249 -0.83 2.25 20.06
CA PRO A 249 -0.37 0.86 20.17
C PRO A 249 -0.12 0.18 18.81
N VAL A 250 -1.05 0.30 17.87
CA VAL A 250 -0.91 -0.31 16.52
C VAL A 250 0.28 0.29 15.76
N ASN A 251 0.48 1.62 15.82
CA ASN A 251 1.65 2.26 15.20
C ASN A 251 2.96 1.79 15.84
N ALA A 252 3.00 1.62 17.16
CA ALA A 252 4.18 1.08 17.84
C ALA A 252 4.47 -0.37 17.40
N ALA A 253 3.43 -1.20 17.22
CA ALA A 253 3.59 -2.55 16.72
C ALA A 253 4.06 -2.57 15.25
N LEU A 254 3.50 -1.71 14.39
CA LEU A 254 3.94 -1.56 12.98
C LEU A 254 5.42 -1.17 12.90
N ALA A 255 5.86 -0.20 13.72
CA ALA A 255 7.26 0.20 13.80
C ALA A 255 8.18 -0.95 14.26
N ALA A 256 7.73 -1.77 15.22
CA ALA A 256 8.47 -2.95 15.66
C ALA A 256 8.52 -4.03 14.56
N MET A 257 7.43 -4.24 13.82
CA MET A 257 7.36 -5.18 12.69
C MET A 257 8.27 -4.74 11.52
N GLU A 258 8.38 -3.45 11.28
CA GLU A 258 9.33 -2.88 10.31
C GLU A 258 10.77 -3.15 10.77
N ALA A 259 11.09 -2.81 12.02
CA ALA A 259 12.45 -2.95 12.58
C ALA A 259 12.93 -4.41 12.64
N ASN A 260 12.03 -5.37 12.89
CA ASN A 260 12.37 -6.79 13.00
C ASN A 260 12.23 -7.57 11.69
N GLY A 261 11.78 -6.91 10.59
CA GLY A 261 11.63 -7.49 9.26
C GLY A 261 10.33 -8.27 9.04
N THR A 262 9.38 -8.26 9.96
CA THR A 262 8.08 -8.94 9.80
C THR A 262 7.31 -8.35 8.62
N LEU A 263 7.22 -7.01 8.48
CA LEU A 263 6.54 -6.39 7.33
C LEU A 263 7.19 -6.78 6.00
N ALA A 264 8.52 -6.85 5.93
CA ALA A 264 9.23 -7.29 4.73
C ALA A 264 8.91 -8.76 4.39
N THR A 265 8.82 -9.62 5.40
CA THR A 265 8.43 -11.04 5.21
C THR A 265 6.99 -11.17 4.69
N LEU A 266 6.06 -10.38 5.24
CA LEU A 266 4.68 -10.36 4.77
C LEU A 266 4.58 -9.80 3.34
N ALA A 267 5.34 -8.76 3.03
CA ALA A 267 5.39 -8.20 1.67
C ALA A 267 5.94 -9.23 0.66
N GLU A 268 7.00 -9.98 1.01
CA GLU A 268 7.52 -11.06 0.17
C GLU A 268 6.48 -12.15 -0.07
N LYS A 269 5.72 -12.53 0.97
CA LYS A 269 4.68 -13.56 0.89
C LYS A 269 3.52 -13.18 -0.02
N TYR A 270 3.05 -11.93 0.05
CA TYR A 270 1.78 -11.52 -0.55
C TYR A 270 1.92 -10.63 -1.78
N PHE A 271 3.03 -9.89 -1.95
CA PHE A 271 3.18 -8.85 -2.98
C PHE A 271 4.29 -9.17 -4.00
N THR A 272 4.63 -10.46 -4.13
CA THR A 272 5.59 -10.95 -5.12
C THR A 272 5.01 -12.13 -5.89
N ASP A 273 5.74 -12.63 -6.88
CA ASP A 273 5.41 -13.86 -7.63
C ASP A 273 5.33 -15.12 -6.73
N ALA A 274 5.71 -15.03 -5.46
CA ALA A 274 5.52 -16.09 -4.48
C ALA A 274 4.05 -16.28 -4.06
N PHE A 275 3.21 -15.25 -4.27
CA PHE A 275 1.78 -15.34 -4.04
C PHE A 275 1.11 -16.13 -5.17
N THR A 276 0.62 -17.33 -4.87
CA THR A 276 0.11 -18.30 -5.85
C THR A 276 -1.30 -18.79 -5.52
N ILE A 277 -2.21 -17.92 -5.13
CA ILE A 277 -3.62 -18.30 -5.03
C ILE A 277 -4.27 -18.07 -6.36
N THR A 278 -4.95 -19.08 -6.89
CA THR A 278 -5.60 -19.00 -8.20
C THR A 278 -7.11 -18.84 -8.02
N TYR A 279 -7.71 -17.92 -8.79
CA TYR A 279 -9.17 -17.75 -8.79
C TYR A 279 -9.93 -18.96 -9.35
N GLU A 280 -9.25 -19.85 -10.10
CA GLU A 280 -9.78 -21.16 -10.47
C GLU A 280 -10.11 -22.01 -9.23
N ASP A 281 -9.48 -21.70 -8.10
CA ASP A 281 -9.71 -22.35 -6.83
C ASP A 281 -10.87 -21.70 -6.01
N LEU A 282 -11.45 -20.58 -6.50
CA LEU A 282 -12.54 -19.83 -5.84
C LEU A 282 -13.93 -20.14 -6.44
N GLU A 283 -14.08 -21.09 -7.38
CA GLU A 283 -15.36 -21.51 -7.97
C GLU A 283 -16.10 -22.61 -7.17
#